data_12edc66503ca90d126a3f7d58dc9ee52
#
_entry.id   12edc66503ca90d126a3f7d58dc9ee52
#
_cell.length_a   1.000
_cell.length_b   1.000
_cell.length_c   1.000
_cell.angle_alpha   90.00
_cell.angle_beta   90.00
_cell.angle_gamma   90.00
#
_symmetry.space_group_name_H-M   'P 1'
#
loop_
_entity.id
_entity.type
_entity.pdbx_description
1 polymer ?
#
loop_
_entity_poly.entity_id
_entity_poly.type
_entity_poly.pdbx_seq_one_letter_code
_entity_poly.pdbx_strand_id
1 'polypeptide(L)'
;MYGLTLIACSDTRPTPTGPAAIDEQGDRVLIRDVTGKRWDVTEARNQYGILPGEFQHGLGPEAIPPILSSPMLLPGEPGFPDPGDDFLMIGVLLNGFTRAYPIQVLGWHEVATEKFGEAHVSVAF
;
A
#
# COMPACT_ATOMS: atom_id res chain seq x y z
N MET A 1 -7.91 19.14 -19.06
CA MET A 1 -8.39 19.31 -17.68
C MET A 1 -7.40 18.57 -16.80
N TYR A 2 -6.65 19.28 -15.98
CA TYR A 2 -5.61 18.72 -15.13
C TYR A 2 -6.19 18.63 -13.71
N GLY A 3 -6.29 17.45 -13.17
CA GLY A 3 -6.76 17.25 -11.81
C GLY A 3 -5.66 16.67 -10.94
N LEU A 4 -5.44 17.27 -9.79
CA LEU A 4 -4.55 16.75 -8.74
C LEU A 4 -5.40 16.46 -7.51
N THR A 5 -5.23 15.29 -6.92
CA THR A 5 -5.94 14.90 -5.71
C THR A 5 -4.99 14.88 -4.53
N LEU A 6 -5.32 15.60 -3.48
CA LEU A 6 -4.82 15.35 -2.14
C LEU A 6 -5.94 14.74 -1.30
N ILE A 7 -5.79 13.49 -0.91
CA ILE A 7 -6.67 12.87 0.07
C ILE A 7 -6.01 13.05 1.44
N ALA A 8 -6.73 13.64 2.38
CA ALA A 8 -6.36 13.59 3.78
C ALA A 8 -6.63 12.17 4.29
N CYS A 9 -5.62 11.30 4.25
CA CYS A 9 -5.69 10.01 4.92
C CYS A 9 -5.55 10.23 6.42
N SER A 10 -6.50 9.75 7.21
CA SER A 10 -6.32 9.65 8.65
C SER A 10 -5.19 8.65 8.94
N ASP A 11 -4.25 9.06 9.75
CA ASP A 11 -2.94 8.42 9.99
C ASP A 11 -3.04 7.16 10.88
N THR A 12 -3.97 6.26 10.58
CA THR A 12 -4.08 4.96 11.25
C THR A 12 -3.42 3.87 10.41
N ARG A 13 -2.08 3.89 10.40
CA ARG A 13 -1.33 2.78 9.83
C ARG A 13 -1.55 1.54 10.70
N PRO A 14 -2.06 0.43 10.15
CA PRO A 14 -2.15 -0.80 10.91
C PRO A 14 -0.75 -1.25 11.33
N THR A 15 -0.59 -1.58 12.61
CA THR A 15 0.67 -2.11 13.12
C THR A 15 0.83 -3.56 12.67
N PRO A 16 1.97 -3.94 12.07
CA PRO A 16 2.24 -5.34 11.75
C PRO A 16 2.13 -6.18 13.03
N THR A 17 1.38 -7.26 12.96
CA THR A 17 1.23 -8.19 14.08
C THR A 17 2.18 -9.36 13.92
N GLY A 18 2.77 -9.79 15.03
CA GLY A 18 3.59 -10.99 15.07
C GLY A 18 2.76 -12.26 14.80
N PRO A 19 3.39 -13.45 14.81
CA PRO A 19 2.70 -14.71 14.59
C PRO A 19 1.53 -14.92 15.56
N ALA A 20 0.40 -15.42 15.05
CA ALA A 20 -0.75 -15.78 15.88
C ALA A 20 -0.43 -16.96 16.82
N ALA A 21 0.49 -17.84 16.41
CA ALA A 21 1.02 -18.93 17.23
C ALA A 21 2.42 -19.35 16.73
N ILE A 22 3.27 -19.76 17.68
CA ILE A 22 4.58 -20.38 17.45
C ILE A 22 4.49 -21.81 17.98
N ASP A 23 4.90 -22.78 17.15
CA ASP A 23 4.87 -24.20 17.46
C ASP A 23 6.27 -24.78 17.21
N GLU A 24 6.96 -25.13 18.30
CA GLU A 24 8.28 -25.77 18.25
C GLU A 24 8.13 -27.28 18.39
N GLN A 25 8.47 -28.02 17.35
CA GLN A 25 8.40 -29.48 17.30
C GLN A 25 9.78 -30.08 17.07
N GLY A 26 10.49 -30.37 18.17
CA GLY A 26 11.89 -30.79 18.12
C GLY A 26 12.75 -29.70 17.49
N ASP A 27 13.42 -30.02 16.37
CA ASP A 27 14.28 -29.07 15.66
C ASP A 27 13.51 -28.14 14.70
N ARG A 28 12.20 -28.38 14.53
CA ARG A 28 11.37 -27.60 13.62
C ARG A 28 10.65 -26.46 14.33
N VAL A 29 10.63 -25.32 13.68
CA VAL A 29 9.91 -24.14 14.15
C VAL A 29 8.87 -23.76 13.09
N LEU A 30 7.62 -23.81 13.50
CA LEU A 30 6.49 -23.45 12.65
C LEU A 30 5.81 -22.22 13.24
N ILE A 31 5.51 -21.27 12.42
CA ILE A 31 4.65 -20.13 12.79
C ILE A 31 3.30 -20.27 12.09
N ARG A 32 2.26 -19.76 12.73
CA ARG A 32 0.92 -19.66 12.14
C ARG A 32 0.58 -18.20 11.96
N ASP A 33 0.16 -17.85 10.76
CA ASP A 33 -0.30 -16.49 10.48
C ASP A 33 -1.76 -16.26 10.89
N VAL A 34 -2.23 -15.03 10.75
CA VAL A 34 -3.61 -14.64 11.13
C VAL A 34 -4.67 -15.34 10.29
N THR A 35 -4.32 -15.90 9.13
CA THR A 35 -5.22 -16.69 8.28
C THR A 35 -5.27 -18.16 8.69
N GLY A 36 -4.44 -18.57 9.66
CA GLY A 36 -4.29 -19.94 10.11
C GLY A 36 -3.29 -20.76 9.29
N LYS A 37 -2.67 -20.19 8.26
CA LYS A 37 -1.66 -20.87 7.45
C LYS A 37 -0.39 -21.08 8.27
N ARG A 38 0.23 -22.24 8.08
CA ARG A 38 1.48 -22.61 8.77
C ARG A 38 2.67 -22.41 7.84
N TRP A 39 3.74 -21.86 8.40
CA TRP A 39 4.99 -21.60 7.71
C TRP A 39 6.13 -22.23 8.49
N ASP A 40 7.00 -22.99 7.81
CA ASP A 40 8.22 -23.52 8.39
C ASP A 40 9.31 -22.44 8.32
N VAL A 41 9.73 -21.96 9.46
CA VAL A 41 10.76 -20.92 9.61
C VAL A 41 12.04 -21.44 10.23
N THR A 42 12.20 -22.77 10.28
CA THR A 42 13.35 -23.46 10.88
C THR A 42 14.67 -22.97 10.29
N GLU A 43 14.75 -22.89 8.97
CA GLU A 43 15.97 -22.45 8.29
C GLU A 43 16.29 -20.98 8.61
N ALA A 44 15.28 -20.13 8.58
CA ALA A 44 15.46 -18.70 8.90
C ALA A 44 15.98 -18.50 10.33
N ARG A 45 15.46 -19.27 11.28
CA ARG A 45 15.99 -19.27 12.67
C ARG A 45 17.43 -19.78 12.73
N ASN A 46 17.69 -20.95 12.16
CA ASN A 46 18.96 -21.65 12.36
C ASN A 46 20.11 -21.01 11.57
N GLN A 47 19.84 -20.53 10.36
CA GLN A 47 20.85 -19.97 9.47
C GLN A 47 21.06 -18.47 9.67
N TYR A 48 19.98 -17.73 9.95
CA TYR A 48 20.02 -16.26 10.00
C TYR A 48 19.75 -15.69 11.39
N GLY A 49 19.45 -16.54 12.39
CA GLY A 49 19.20 -16.09 13.75
C GLY A 49 17.89 -15.31 13.94
N ILE A 50 16.97 -15.35 12.97
CA ILE A 50 15.70 -14.66 13.05
C ILE A 50 14.80 -15.38 14.04
N LEU A 51 14.37 -14.68 15.10
CA LEU A 51 13.51 -15.28 16.11
C LEU A 51 12.08 -15.46 15.56
N PRO A 52 11.39 -16.58 15.93
CA PRO A 52 10.04 -16.84 15.43
C PRO A 52 9.04 -15.72 15.70
N GLY A 53 9.20 -15.00 16.80
CA GLY A 53 8.34 -13.84 17.15
C GLY A 53 8.60 -12.57 16.32
N GLU A 54 9.72 -12.51 15.61
CA GLU A 54 10.06 -11.37 14.75
C GLU A 54 9.44 -11.45 13.37
N PHE A 55 8.91 -12.62 12.98
CA PHE A 55 8.17 -12.75 11.75
C PHE A 55 6.87 -11.96 11.85
N GLN A 56 6.78 -10.94 11.04
CA GLN A 56 5.58 -10.14 10.93
C GLN A 56 4.73 -10.67 9.79
N HIS A 57 3.43 -10.85 10.04
CA HIS A 57 2.52 -11.07 8.94
C HIS A 57 2.48 -9.83 8.08
N GLY A 58 2.35 -9.99 6.79
CA GLY A 58 1.81 -8.92 5.96
C GLY A 58 0.49 -8.43 6.60
N LEU A 59 0.17 -7.18 6.37
CA LEU A 59 -0.99 -6.53 6.96
C LEU A 59 -2.33 -7.19 6.58
N GLY A 60 -2.29 -8.24 5.74
CA GLY A 60 -3.46 -8.91 5.17
C GLY A 60 -3.96 -8.22 3.89
N PRO A 61 -4.85 -8.87 3.15
CA PRO A 61 -5.27 -8.39 1.82
C PRO A 61 -6.04 -7.07 1.85
N GLU A 62 -6.63 -6.70 3.00
CA GLU A 62 -7.43 -5.49 3.14
C GLU A 62 -6.71 -4.38 3.91
N ALA A 63 -5.43 -4.57 4.25
CA ALA A 63 -4.72 -3.67 5.15
C ALA A 63 -4.33 -2.35 4.50
N ILE A 64 -4.12 -2.36 3.20
CA ILE A 64 -3.82 -1.17 2.41
C ILE A 64 -4.96 -1.00 1.41
N PRO A 65 -5.98 -0.19 1.75
CA PRO A 65 -7.12 0.00 0.87
C PRO A 65 -6.69 0.74 -0.40
N PRO A 66 -7.00 0.21 -1.60
CA PRO A 66 -6.72 0.92 -2.84
C PRO A 66 -7.63 2.14 -2.98
N ILE A 67 -7.17 3.12 -3.74
CA ILE A 67 -8.01 4.24 -4.15
C ILE A 67 -8.85 3.77 -5.33
N LEU A 68 -10.16 3.61 -5.15
CA LEU A 68 -11.07 3.12 -6.20
C LEU A 68 -11.67 4.23 -7.05
N SER A 69 -11.64 5.47 -6.58
CA SER A 69 -12.14 6.66 -7.31
C SER A 69 -11.49 7.88 -6.69
N SER A 70 -10.47 8.40 -7.34
CA SER A 70 -9.76 9.59 -6.84
C SER A 70 -10.59 10.84 -7.12
N PRO A 71 -10.92 11.66 -6.12
CA PRO A 71 -11.39 13.00 -6.37
C PRO A 71 -10.26 13.79 -7.06
N MET A 72 -10.49 14.23 -8.29
CA MET A 72 -9.54 15.01 -9.07
C MET A 72 -9.76 16.49 -8.81
N LEU A 73 -8.75 17.18 -8.32
CA LEU A 73 -8.78 18.61 -8.08
C LEU A 73 -8.30 19.37 -9.33
N LEU A 74 -8.90 20.53 -9.55
CA LEU A 74 -8.48 21.49 -10.56
C LEU A 74 -7.58 22.57 -9.94
N PRO A 75 -6.73 23.23 -10.74
CA PRO A 75 -5.96 24.37 -10.27
C PRO A 75 -6.86 25.42 -9.59
N GLY A 76 -6.48 25.81 -8.36
CA GLY A 76 -7.21 26.76 -7.54
C GLY A 76 -8.29 26.18 -6.64
N GLU A 77 -8.57 24.88 -6.70
CA GLU A 77 -9.44 24.21 -5.73
C GLU A 77 -8.71 23.98 -4.40
N PRO A 78 -9.43 23.98 -3.27
CA PRO A 78 -8.83 23.67 -1.97
C PRO A 78 -8.13 22.30 -1.97
N GLY A 79 -6.86 22.28 -1.57
CA GLY A 79 -6.03 21.08 -1.60
C GLY A 79 -5.28 20.82 -2.92
N PHE A 80 -5.48 21.65 -3.94
CA PHE A 80 -4.59 21.66 -5.11
C PHE A 80 -3.22 22.23 -4.69
N PRO A 81 -2.09 21.63 -5.11
CA PRO A 81 -0.77 22.13 -4.73
C PRO A 81 -0.53 23.57 -5.13
N ASP A 82 0.19 24.30 -4.27
CA ASP A 82 0.65 25.63 -4.58
C ASP A 82 1.78 25.60 -5.63
N PRO A 83 1.97 26.67 -6.40
CA PRO A 83 3.03 26.73 -7.42
C PRO A 83 4.45 26.55 -6.89
N GLY A 84 4.66 26.69 -5.58
CA GLY A 84 5.96 26.50 -4.92
C GLY A 84 6.15 25.09 -4.34
N ASP A 85 5.15 24.23 -4.40
CA ASP A 85 5.25 22.88 -3.87
C ASP A 85 6.07 22.00 -4.79
N ASP A 86 6.92 21.15 -4.21
CA ASP A 86 7.78 20.20 -4.91
C ASP A 86 7.39 18.77 -4.55
N PHE A 87 6.61 18.14 -5.43
CA PHE A 87 6.14 16.76 -5.26
C PHE A 87 6.62 15.87 -6.39
N LEU A 88 7.00 14.65 -6.05
CA LEU A 88 7.13 13.58 -7.05
C LEU A 88 5.73 13.07 -7.42
N MET A 89 5.48 13.00 -8.72
CA MET A 89 4.17 12.63 -9.24
C MET A 89 4.28 11.62 -10.37
N ILE A 90 3.29 10.72 -10.44
CA ILE A 90 3.07 9.88 -11.62
C ILE A 90 2.06 10.60 -12.51
N GLY A 91 2.50 11.03 -13.69
CA GLY A 91 1.64 11.62 -14.71
C GLY A 91 1.12 10.56 -15.67
N VAL A 92 -0.17 10.58 -15.97
CA VAL A 92 -0.81 9.70 -16.95
C VAL A 92 -1.55 10.54 -17.99
N LEU A 93 -1.26 10.29 -19.26
CA LEU A 93 -1.99 10.82 -20.41
C LEU A 93 -2.57 9.66 -21.20
N LEU A 94 -3.89 9.53 -21.19
CA LEU A 94 -4.57 8.44 -21.89
C LEU A 94 -5.96 8.92 -22.38
N ASN A 95 -6.32 8.59 -23.61
CA ASN A 95 -7.61 8.92 -24.20
C ASN A 95 -8.00 10.40 -24.08
N GLY A 96 -7.02 11.31 -24.14
CA GLY A 96 -7.25 12.76 -23.99
C GLY A 96 -7.44 13.25 -22.55
N PHE A 97 -7.39 12.35 -21.57
CA PHE A 97 -7.38 12.69 -20.13
C PHE A 97 -5.95 12.78 -19.64
N THR A 98 -5.64 13.84 -18.90
CA THR A 98 -4.38 14.00 -18.19
C THR A 98 -4.66 14.02 -16.70
N ARG A 99 -3.98 13.14 -15.96
CA ARG A 99 -4.07 13.08 -14.48
C ARG A 99 -2.68 12.97 -13.89
N ALA A 100 -2.53 13.45 -12.67
CA ALA A 100 -1.31 13.34 -11.91
C ALA A 100 -1.60 12.83 -10.50
N TYR A 101 -0.77 11.92 -10.03
CA TYR A 101 -0.91 11.22 -8.75
C TYR A 101 0.33 11.49 -7.91
N PRO A 102 0.21 12.19 -6.77
CA PRO A 102 1.34 12.37 -5.86
C PRO A 102 1.81 11.03 -5.32
N ILE A 103 3.11 10.75 -5.42
CA ILE A 103 3.70 9.52 -4.88
C ILE A 103 3.46 9.39 -3.38
N GLN A 104 3.45 10.51 -2.66
CA GLN A 104 3.13 10.53 -1.24
C GLN A 104 1.74 9.94 -0.94
N VAL A 105 0.74 10.19 -1.79
CA VAL A 105 -0.60 9.61 -1.65
C VAL A 105 -0.60 8.14 -2.03
N LEU A 106 0.01 7.80 -3.17
CA LEU A 106 0.10 6.40 -3.61
C LEU A 106 0.88 5.53 -2.63
N GLY A 107 1.91 6.05 -1.97
CA GLY A 107 2.68 5.32 -0.96
C GLY A 107 1.86 4.86 0.26
N TRP A 108 0.68 5.46 0.50
CA TRP A 108 -0.26 5.02 1.54
C TRP A 108 -1.29 4.00 1.03
N HIS A 109 -1.52 3.96 -0.28
CA HIS A 109 -2.59 3.18 -0.91
C HIS A 109 -2.08 2.15 -1.91
N GLU A 110 -0.79 2.23 -2.29
CA GLU A 110 -0.10 1.41 -3.28
C GLU A 110 -0.72 1.46 -4.68
N VAL A 111 -2.04 1.48 -4.80
CA VAL A 111 -2.76 1.43 -6.08
C VAL A 111 -3.93 2.42 -6.10
N ALA A 112 -4.01 3.18 -7.19
CA ALA A 112 -5.20 3.93 -7.55
C ALA A 112 -5.81 3.32 -8.82
N THR A 113 -7.09 2.92 -8.76
CA THR A 113 -7.83 2.38 -9.90
C THR A 113 -8.75 3.45 -10.45
N GLU A 114 -8.61 3.75 -11.73
CA GLU A 114 -9.22 4.88 -12.39
C GLU A 114 -9.88 4.50 -13.71
N LYS A 115 -10.84 5.33 -14.15
CA LYS A 115 -11.44 5.22 -15.47
C LYS A 115 -11.04 6.41 -16.33
N PHE A 116 -10.44 6.13 -17.51
CA PHE A 116 -10.03 7.10 -18.53
C PHE A 116 -10.89 6.91 -19.78
N GLY A 117 -12.03 7.56 -19.85
CA GLY A 117 -13.05 7.23 -20.84
C GLY A 117 -13.56 5.81 -20.60
N GLU A 118 -13.39 4.90 -21.56
CA GLU A 118 -13.79 3.48 -21.40
C GLU A 118 -12.66 2.59 -20.89
N ALA A 119 -11.44 3.10 -20.75
CA ALA A 119 -10.31 2.32 -20.26
C ALA A 119 -10.24 2.33 -18.74
N HIS A 120 -10.09 1.15 -18.15
CA HIS A 120 -9.74 0.99 -16.73
C HIS A 120 -8.23 0.92 -16.59
N VAL A 121 -7.68 1.70 -15.67
CA VAL A 121 -6.23 1.84 -15.45
C VAL A 121 -5.94 1.71 -13.97
N SER A 122 -4.91 0.97 -13.63
CA SER A 122 -4.35 0.95 -12.29
C SER A 122 -3.01 1.69 -12.30
N VAL A 123 -2.90 2.70 -11.46
CA VAL A 123 -1.66 3.45 -11.22
C VAL A 123 -1.09 2.96 -9.91
N ALA A 124 0.10 2.39 -9.94
CA ALA A 124 0.75 1.78 -8.79
C ALA A 124 2.12 2.42 -8.51
N PHE A 125 2.50 2.42 -7.22
CA PHE A 125 3.81 2.87 -6.75
C PHE A 125 4.30 1.93 -5.64
#